data_3224e6e32ca1514dd9c7b8769819ca12
#
_entry.id   3224e6e32ca1514dd9c7b8769819ca12
#
_cell.length_a   1.000
_cell.length_b   1.000
_cell.length_c   1.000
_cell.angle_alpha   90.00
_cell.angle_beta   90.00
_cell.angle_gamma   90.00
#
_symmetry.space_group_name_H-M   'P 1'
#
loop_
_entity.id
_entity.type
_entity.pdbx_description
1 polymer ?
#
loop_
_entity_poly.entity_id
_entity_poly.type
_entity_poly.pdbx_seq_one_letter_code
_entity_poly.pdbx_strand_id
1 'polypeptide(L)'
;MRNTFNEIKLVLILGFIISGVLLSSGQPVAEAVEKVGLKVMAKEGVGKYLSDGDGMTLYRFSKDEINKSHCIEGCAVNWPPFYIDPAAVEDGLEPSDFAVITRSDSRQQTTYKGMPLYYFKNDKFPGDTFGDGIGDVWFIVTP
;
A
#
# COMPACT_ATOMS: atom_id res chain seq x y z
N MET A 1 59.02 -48.72 57.57
CA MET A 1 58.26 -48.36 58.80
C MET A 1 57.42 -47.14 58.53
N ARG A 2 56.16 -47.25 58.85
CA ARG A 2 55.12 -46.22 59.04
C ARG A 2 54.49 -45.61 57.77
N ASN A 3 53.31 -46.21 57.63
CA ASN A 3 52.12 -45.65 57.01
C ASN A 3 51.77 -44.24 57.40
N THR A 4 51.29 -43.45 56.50
CA THR A 4 50.20 -42.51 56.80
C THR A 4 49.30 -42.41 55.55
N PHE A 5 48.16 -43.02 55.74
CA PHE A 5 46.98 -42.80 54.89
C PHE A 5 46.60 -41.32 54.93
N ASN A 6 46.45 -40.69 53.82
CA ASN A 6 45.82 -39.38 53.77
C ASN A 6 44.52 -39.58 53.00
N GLU A 7 43.46 -39.47 53.73
CA GLU A 7 42.11 -39.57 53.24
C GLU A 7 41.83 -38.42 52.28
N ILE A 8 41.56 -38.74 51.03
CA ILE A 8 41.01 -37.81 50.10
C ILE A 8 39.53 -37.69 50.34
N LYS A 9 39.11 -36.63 51.03
CA LYS A 9 37.71 -36.24 51.15
C LYS A 9 37.16 -35.90 49.77
N LEU A 10 36.30 -36.81 49.32
CA LEU A 10 35.49 -36.59 48.14
C LEU A 10 34.46 -35.47 48.42
N VAL A 11 34.74 -34.25 48.00
CA VAL A 11 33.77 -33.16 48.03
C VAL A 11 32.86 -33.33 46.83
N LEU A 12 31.68 -33.84 47.08
CA LEU A 12 30.58 -33.82 46.12
C LEU A 12 30.10 -32.37 45.95
N ILE A 13 30.61 -31.69 44.93
CA ILE A 13 30.05 -30.42 44.47
C ILE A 13 28.81 -30.76 43.66
N LEU A 14 27.64 -30.66 44.32
CA LEU A 14 26.37 -30.62 43.59
C LEU A 14 26.36 -29.36 42.72
N GLY A 15 26.72 -29.51 41.46
CA GLY A 15 26.52 -28.48 40.47
C GLY A 15 25.03 -28.29 40.22
N PHE A 16 24.45 -27.22 40.72
CA PHE A 16 23.15 -26.73 40.28
C PHE A 16 23.31 -26.25 38.85
N ILE A 17 22.86 -27.09 37.91
CA ILE A 17 22.66 -26.63 36.53
C ILE A 17 21.42 -25.78 36.56
N ILE A 18 21.59 -24.47 36.68
CA ILE A 18 20.52 -23.51 36.38
C ILE A 18 20.36 -23.53 34.88
N SER A 19 19.39 -24.34 34.44
CA SER A 19 18.92 -24.30 33.05
C SER A 19 18.25 -22.96 32.84
N GLY A 20 19.04 -21.99 32.37
CA GLY A 20 18.52 -20.70 31.94
C GLY A 20 17.66 -20.91 30.69
N VAL A 21 16.34 -20.98 30.89
CA VAL A 21 15.40 -20.83 29.81
C VAL A 21 15.52 -19.39 29.33
N LEU A 22 16.24 -19.18 28.23
CA LEU A 22 16.17 -17.95 27.45
C LEU A 22 14.76 -17.85 26.92
N LEU A 23 13.89 -17.15 27.63
CA LEU A 23 12.64 -16.63 27.11
C LEU A 23 13.05 -15.62 26.04
N SER A 24 13.17 -16.09 24.78
CA SER A 24 13.17 -15.25 23.63
C SER A 24 11.82 -14.54 23.61
N SER A 25 11.79 -13.31 24.10
CA SER A 25 10.67 -12.40 23.90
C SER A 25 10.60 -12.12 22.42
N GLY A 26 9.90 -13.00 21.70
CA GLY A 26 9.47 -12.72 20.34
C GLY A 26 8.59 -11.47 20.39
N GLN A 27 9.18 -10.31 20.15
CA GLN A 27 8.40 -9.12 19.85
C GLN A 27 7.60 -9.45 18.59
N PRO A 28 6.27 -9.23 18.61
CA PRO A 28 5.52 -9.28 17.36
C PRO A 28 6.16 -8.23 16.46
N VAL A 29 6.84 -8.68 15.42
CA VAL A 29 7.12 -7.82 14.27
C VAL A 29 5.75 -7.43 13.76
N ALA A 30 5.32 -6.22 14.10
CA ALA A 30 4.20 -5.60 13.43
C ALA A 30 4.62 -5.57 11.96
N GLU A 31 4.10 -6.55 11.21
CA GLU A 31 4.16 -6.54 9.76
C GLU A 31 3.50 -5.21 9.39
N ALA A 32 4.31 -4.26 8.93
CA ALA A 32 3.80 -3.03 8.38
C ALA A 32 2.94 -3.47 7.19
N VAL A 33 1.62 -3.48 7.39
CA VAL A 33 0.68 -3.56 6.29
C VAL A 33 1.06 -2.36 5.43
N GLU A 34 1.74 -2.60 4.31
CA GLU A 34 1.99 -1.56 3.33
C GLU A 34 0.62 -0.99 3.00
N LYS A 35 0.40 0.23 3.46
CA LYS A 35 -0.80 0.97 3.10
C LYS A 35 -0.73 1.10 1.59
N VAL A 36 -1.60 0.35 0.90
CA VAL A 36 -1.89 0.61 -0.51
C VAL A 36 -2.50 2.00 -0.55
N GLY A 37 -1.64 2.99 -0.60
CA GLY A 37 -1.98 4.39 -0.48
C GLY A 37 -2.11 5.05 -1.84
N LEU A 38 -2.61 6.26 -1.86
CA LEU A 38 -2.45 7.20 -2.98
C LEU A 38 -1.16 7.97 -2.76
N LYS A 39 -0.35 8.12 -3.80
CA LYS A 39 0.88 8.91 -3.76
C LYS A 39 1.06 9.80 -4.99
N VAL A 40 1.95 10.76 -4.87
CA VAL A 40 2.36 11.63 -5.98
C VAL A 40 3.62 11.07 -6.61
N MET A 41 3.55 10.76 -7.89
CA MET A 41 4.70 10.39 -8.72
C MET A 41 5.13 11.59 -9.56
N ALA A 42 6.36 11.54 -10.08
CA ALA A 42 6.87 12.51 -11.05
C ALA A 42 7.56 11.78 -12.21
N LYS A 43 7.31 12.25 -13.43
CA LYS A 43 7.89 11.71 -14.66
C LYS A 43 8.31 12.84 -15.57
N GLU A 44 9.50 12.73 -16.17
CA GLU A 44 9.98 13.69 -17.15
C GLU A 44 9.00 13.78 -18.34
N GLY A 45 8.67 14.98 -18.77
CA GLY A 45 7.71 15.25 -19.84
C GLY A 45 6.23 15.16 -19.45
N VAL A 46 5.93 14.62 -18.25
CA VAL A 46 4.55 14.53 -17.73
C VAL A 46 4.33 15.47 -16.54
N GLY A 47 5.34 15.59 -15.67
CA GLY A 47 5.22 16.34 -14.43
C GLY A 47 4.79 15.46 -13.25
N LYS A 48 4.16 16.08 -12.24
CA LYS A 48 3.62 15.37 -11.08
C LYS A 48 2.22 14.83 -11.37
N TYR A 49 1.94 13.62 -10.89
CA TYR A 49 0.65 12.96 -11.10
C TYR A 49 0.30 12.01 -9.94
N LEU A 50 -0.98 11.70 -9.80
CA LEU A 50 -1.46 10.74 -8.82
C LEU A 50 -1.25 9.30 -9.32
N SER A 51 -0.82 8.45 -8.41
CA SER A 51 -0.78 6.99 -8.59
C SER A 51 -1.33 6.28 -7.36
N ASP A 52 -1.62 4.99 -7.50
CA ASP A 52 -1.81 4.15 -6.32
C ASP A 52 -0.47 3.87 -5.61
N GLY A 53 -0.52 3.14 -4.50
CA GLY A 53 0.64 2.76 -3.70
C GLY A 53 1.68 1.94 -4.46
N ASP A 54 1.26 1.19 -5.48
CA ASP A 54 2.13 0.40 -6.35
C ASP A 54 2.76 1.23 -7.48
N GLY A 55 2.35 2.48 -7.65
CA GLY A 55 2.86 3.40 -8.67
C GLY A 55 2.10 3.32 -9.99
N MET A 56 0.93 2.70 -10.01
CA MET A 56 0.06 2.69 -11.19
C MET A 56 -0.64 4.03 -11.36
N THR A 57 -0.55 4.59 -12.54
CA THR A 57 -1.08 5.93 -12.86
C THR A 57 -2.60 5.99 -12.76
N LEU A 58 -3.09 7.08 -12.19
CA LEU A 58 -4.53 7.35 -12.09
C LEU A 58 -4.97 8.41 -13.11
N TYR A 59 -6.14 8.15 -13.67
CA TYR A 59 -6.74 8.95 -14.74
C TYR A 59 -8.10 9.50 -14.34
N ARG A 60 -8.50 10.58 -14.99
CA ARG A 60 -9.84 11.15 -14.97
C ARG A 60 -10.46 11.13 -16.35
N PHE A 61 -11.77 11.06 -16.41
CA PHE A 61 -12.56 11.13 -17.63
C PHE A 61 -13.25 12.48 -17.73
N SER A 62 -12.98 13.23 -18.78
CA SER A 62 -13.50 14.61 -18.94
C SER A 62 -15.03 14.69 -19.13
N LYS A 63 -15.67 13.56 -19.44
CA LYS A 63 -17.13 13.47 -19.57
C LYS A 63 -17.83 13.05 -18.28
N ASP A 64 -17.08 12.78 -17.19
CA ASP A 64 -17.67 12.57 -15.88
C ASP A 64 -18.17 13.88 -15.29
N GLU A 65 -19.13 13.78 -14.40
CA GLU A 65 -19.62 14.89 -13.57
C GLU A 65 -19.07 14.75 -12.13
N ILE A 66 -19.16 15.82 -11.37
CA ILE A 66 -18.80 15.81 -9.95
C ILE A 66 -19.56 14.68 -9.24
N ASN A 67 -18.81 13.78 -8.63
CA ASN A 67 -19.31 12.59 -7.91
C ASN A 67 -20.15 11.63 -8.73
N LYS A 68 -19.98 11.64 -10.07
CA LYS A 68 -20.73 10.76 -10.95
C LYS A 68 -19.87 10.26 -12.12
N SER A 69 -19.75 8.95 -12.22
CA SER A 69 -19.05 8.29 -13.32
C SER A 69 -19.99 8.03 -14.49
N HIS A 70 -19.55 8.37 -15.70
CA HIS A 70 -20.20 8.02 -16.97
C HIS A 70 -19.47 6.90 -17.71
N CYS A 71 -18.32 6.44 -17.20
CA CYS A 71 -17.60 5.31 -17.76
C CYS A 71 -18.14 3.98 -17.19
N ILE A 72 -19.11 3.39 -17.86
CA ILE A 72 -19.78 2.14 -17.49
C ILE A 72 -19.59 1.08 -18.57
N GLU A 73 -19.99 -0.17 -18.28
CA GLU A 73 -19.95 -1.31 -19.21
C GLU A 73 -18.57 -1.48 -19.89
N GLY A 74 -18.54 -1.48 -21.22
CA GLY A 74 -17.32 -1.64 -22.00
C GLY A 74 -16.24 -0.58 -21.74
N CYS A 75 -16.66 0.63 -21.36
CA CYS A 75 -15.72 1.67 -20.91
C CYS A 75 -14.98 1.21 -19.67
N ALA A 76 -15.66 0.70 -18.67
CA ALA A 76 -15.06 0.26 -17.40
C ALA A 76 -14.19 -1.00 -17.52
N VAL A 77 -14.23 -1.71 -18.65
CA VAL A 77 -13.29 -2.79 -18.99
C VAL A 77 -11.93 -2.22 -19.40
N ASN A 78 -11.92 -1.11 -20.14
CA ASN A 78 -10.70 -0.44 -20.57
C ASN A 78 -10.14 0.50 -19.50
N TRP A 79 -11.04 1.07 -18.70
CA TRP A 79 -10.76 2.03 -17.65
C TRP A 79 -11.36 1.56 -16.34
N PRO A 80 -10.74 0.58 -15.67
CA PRO A 80 -11.23 0.08 -14.40
C PRO A 80 -11.34 1.18 -13.35
N PRO A 81 -12.44 1.27 -12.60
CA PRO A 81 -12.56 2.24 -11.52
C PRO A 81 -11.53 1.95 -10.42
N PHE A 82 -10.87 3.00 -9.96
CA PHE A 82 -9.98 2.93 -8.81
C PHE A 82 -10.80 3.07 -7.52
N TYR A 83 -10.47 2.25 -6.53
CA TYR A 83 -11.05 2.34 -5.19
C TYR A 83 -10.00 2.17 -4.10
N ILE A 84 -10.02 3.08 -3.14
CA ILE A 84 -9.26 3.02 -1.91
C ILE A 84 -10.06 3.70 -0.79
N ASP A 85 -9.85 3.26 0.46
CA ASP A 85 -10.34 3.99 1.62
C ASP A 85 -9.63 5.35 1.72
N PRO A 86 -10.33 6.49 1.75
CA PRO A 86 -9.72 7.81 1.86
C PRO A 86 -8.81 7.98 3.07
N ALA A 87 -8.99 7.19 4.13
CA ALA A 87 -8.10 7.19 5.29
C ALA A 87 -6.68 6.65 4.99
N ALA A 88 -6.48 6.05 3.82
CA ALA A 88 -5.20 5.48 3.38
C ALA A 88 -4.40 6.42 2.45
N VAL A 89 -4.75 7.69 2.36
CA VAL A 89 -4.03 8.71 1.59
C VAL A 89 -2.69 9.00 2.26
N GLU A 90 -1.61 9.02 1.48
CA GLU A 90 -0.25 9.26 1.97
C GLU A 90 0.02 10.74 2.27
N ASP A 91 1.12 10.99 3.01
CA ASP A 91 1.57 12.35 3.34
C ASP A 91 1.82 13.20 2.07
N GLY A 92 1.39 14.44 2.13
CA GLY A 92 1.50 15.40 1.02
C GLY A 92 0.28 15.49 0.11
N LEU A 93 -0.76 14.68 0.39
CA LEU A 93 -2.09 14.81 -0.20
C LEU A 93 -3.10 15.14 0.90
N GLU A 94 -4.12 15.95 0.57
CA GLU A 94 -5.17 16.31 1.51
C GLU A 94 -6.28 15.24 1.49
N PRO A 95 -6.49 14.49 2.59
CA PRO A 95 -7.53 13.46 2.63
C PRO A 95 -8.93 13.97 2.30
N SER A 96 -9.22 15.25 2.61
CA SER A 96 -10.49 15.91 2.30
C SER A 96 -10.77 16.10 0.81
N ASP A 97 -9.74 16.01 -0.04
CA ASP A 97 -9.89 16.07 -1.51
C ASP A 97 -10.41 14.74 -2.08
N PHE A 98 -10.41 13.67 -1.26
CA PHE A 98 -10.83 12.34 -1.67
C PHE A 98 -12.17 11.96 -1.05
N ALA A 99 -12.99 11.30 -1.84
CA ALA A 99 -14.26 10.73 -1.37
C ALA A 99 -14.53 9.40 -2.09
N VAL A 100 -15.54 8.68 -1.64
CA VAL A 100 -16.01 7.45 -2.29
C VAL A 100 -17.41 7.65 -2.78
N ILE A 101 -17.65 7.27 -4.02
CA ILE A 101 -18.99 7.23 -4.63
C ILE A 101 -19.41 5.79 -4.88
N THR A 102 -20.72 5.56 -4.89
CA THR A 102 -21.31 4.34 -5.41
C THR A 102 -21.74 4.58 -6.86
N ARG A 103 -21.16 3.84 -7.78
CA ARG A 103 -21.43 3.91 -9.22
C ARG A 103 -22.80 3.29 -9.54
N SER A 104 -23.33 3.56 -10.74
CA SER A 104 -24.58 2.94 -11.22
C SER A 104 -24.50 1.42 -11.34
N ASP A 105 -23.29 0.85 -11.48
CA ASP A 105 -23.03 -0.59 -11.50
C ASP A 105 -22.79 -1.17 -10.08
N SER A 106 -23.13 -0.42 -9.03
CA SER A 106 -23.01 -0.76 -7.61
C SER A 106 -21.59 -0.92 -7.09
N ARG A 107 -20.55 -0.69 -7.90
CA ARG A 107 -19.15 -0.68 -7.44
C ARG A 107 -18.84 0.64 -6.74
N GLN A 108 -17.93 0.58 -5.77
CA GLN A 108 -17.36 1.77 -5.17
C GLN A 108 -16.23 2.32 -6.03
N GLN A 109 -16.05 3.63 -6.01
CA GLN A 109 -15.00 4.31 -6.74
C GLN A 109 -14.55 5.53 -5.95
N THR A 110 -13.22 5.72 -5.86
CA THR A 110 -12.64 6.92 -5.25
C THR A 110 -12.72 8.09 -6.22
N THR A 111 -12.98 9.28 -5.68
CA THR A 111 -12.91 10.55 -6.40
C THR A 111 -11.79 11.41 -5.84
N TYR A 112 -11.21 12.25 -6.68
CA TYR A 112 -10.30 13.33 -6.31
C TYR A 112 -10.90 14.66 -6.74
N LYS A 113 -11.10 15.56 -5.77
CA LYS A 113 -11.80 16.85 -5.98
C LYS A 113 -13.13 16.65 -6.71
N GLY A 114 -13.84 15.58 -6.35
CA GLY A 114 -15.12 15.18 -6.92
C GLY A 114 -15.05 14.42 -8.25
N MET A 115 -13.90 14.34 -8.91
CA MET A 115 -13.76 13.62 -10.18
C MET A 115 -13.41 12.15 -9.95
N PRO A 116 -14.18 11.19 -10.51
CA PRO A 116 -13.90 9.76 -10.42
C PRO A 116 -12.53 9.40 -10.97
N LEU A 117 -11.85 8.47 -10.27
CA LEU A 117 -10.51 8.01 -10.61
C LEU A 117 -10.54 6.63 -11.25
N TYR A 118 -9.66 6.43 -12.23
CA TYR A 118 -9.58 5.21 -13.03
C TYR A 118 -8.14 4.74 -13.22
N TYR A 119 -7.99 3.44 -13.48
CA TYR A 119 -6.82 2.88 -14.13
C TYR A 119 -6.98 2.86 -15.65
N PHE A 120 -5.88 2.60 -16.34
CA PHE A 120 -5.90 2.26 -17.76
C PHE A 120 -5.39 0.82 -17.95
N LYS A 121 -6.16 0.00 -18.66
CA LYS A 121 -5.87 -1.45 -18.80
C LYS A 121 -4.53 -1.77 -19.46
N ASN A 122 -3.99 -0.84 -20.27
CA ASN A 122 -2.73 -1.05 -20.98
C ASN A 122 -1.51 -0.54 -20.22
N ASP A 123 -1.68 0.15 -19.11
CA ASP A 123 -0.61 0.41 -18.16
C ASP A 123 -0.31 -0.91 -17.43
N LYS A 124 0.91 -1.42 -17.57
CA LYS A 124 1.33 -2.72 -17.04
C LYS A 124 2.35 -2.61 -15.94
N PHE A 125 3.07 -1.51 -15.88
CA PHE A 125 4.16 -1.28 -14.96
C PHE A 125 4.01 0.05 -14.23
N PRO A 126 4.52 0.15 -13.00
CA PRO A 126 4.61 1.43 -12.30
C PRO A 126 5.23 2.51 -13.19
N GLY A 127 4.58 3.67 -13.25
CA GLY A 127 5.04 4.78 -14.06
C GLY A 127 4.64 4.73 -15.54
N ASP A 128 3.91 3.72 -15.99
CA ASP A 128 3.24 3.75 -17.29
C ASP A 128 2.21 4.86 -17.33
N THR A 129 2.12 5.56 -18.45
CA THR A 129 1.23 6.73 -18.64
C THR A 129 0.57 6.71 -20.01
N PHE A 130 0.31 5.51 -20.54
CA PHE A 130 -0.19 5.32 -21.91
C PHE A 130 -1.65 5.75 -22.09
N GLY A 131 -2.37 5.99 -20.99
CA GLY A 131 -3.76 6.46 -21.02
C GLY A 131 -3.90 7.95 -21.26
N ASP A 132 -2.82 8.74 -21.10
CA ASP A 132 -2.91 10.19 -21.19
C ASP A 132 -3.22 10.66 -22.61
N GLY A 133 -4.22 11.55 -22.73
CA GLY A 133 -4.66 12.13 -24.01
C GLY A 133 -5.52 11.20 -24.87
N ILE A 134 -5.84 9.96 -24.43
CA ILE A 134 -6.65 9.05 -25.25
C ILE A 134 -8.01 9.68 -25.57
N GLY A 135 -8.28 9.80 -26.87
CA GLY A 135 -9.54 10.33 -27.41
C GLY A 135 -9.83 11.77 -27.00
N ASP A 136 -8.83 12.51 -26.52
CA ASP A 136 -8.95 13.87 -25.98
C ASP A 136 -9.97 13.98 -24.82
N VAL A 137 -10.19 12.87 -24.11
CA VAL A 137 -11.14 12.81 -22.99
C VAL A 137 -10.57 12.15 -21.74
N TRP A 138 -9.45 11.43 -21.86
CA TRP A 138 -8.76 10.79 -20.75
C TRP A 138 -7.47 11.51 -20.43
N PHE A 139 -7.27 11.84 -19.18
CA PHE A 139 -6.11 12.61 -18.75
C PHE A 139 -5.57 12.09 -17.41
N ILE A 140 -4.26 12.13 -17.27
CA ILE A 140 -3.59 11.92 -15.99
C ILE A 140 -4.12 12.92 -14.96
N VAL A 141 -4.25 12.45 -13.71
CA VAL A 141 -4.65 13.33 -12.60
C VAL A 141 -3.43 13.99 -12.01
N THR A 142 -3.39 15.30 -12.02
CA THR A 142 -2.37 16.12 -11.37
C THR A 142 -2.87 16.56 -9.99
N PRO A 143 -2.01 16.55 -8.95
CA PRO A 143 -2.38 16.98 -7.60
C PRO A 143 -2.68 18.47 -7.50
#